data_454ccd39810a6c305704365adb945114
#
_entry.id   454ccd39810a6c305704365adb945114
#
_cell.length_a   1.000
_cell.length_b   1.000
_cell.length_c   1.000
_cell.angle_alpha   90.00
_cell.angle_beta   90.00
_cell.angle_gamma   90.00
#
_symmetry.space_group_name_H-M   'P 1'
#
loop_
_entity.id
_entity.type
_entity.pdbx_description
1 polymer ?
#
loop_
_entity_poly.entity_id
_entity_poly.type
_entity_poly.pdbx_seq_one_letter_code
_entity_poly.pdbx_strand_id
1 'polypeptide(L)'
;MVGKFLKVLDNFERAEASAAKATDMEGVITGMQKIRRQFEDTFSELKVEEIPAQDQKFDPQLHEAVMRGHNPELEDEIIDMVFEKGYKLGDKVIRHSKVRVNSNE
;
A
#
# COMPACT_ATOMS: atom_id res chain seq x y z
N MET A 1 15.06 9.38 -12.45
CA MET A 1 14.31 9.13 -11.21
C MET A 1 13.56 10.36 -10.72
N VAL A 2 14.25 11.50 -10.59
CA VAL A 2 13.62 12.76 -10.16
C VAL A 2 12.49 13.19 -11.10
N GLY A 3 12.67 13.04 -12.42
CA GLY A 3 11.66 13.40 -13.40
C GLY A 3 10.35 12.63 -13.25
N LYS A 4 10.42 11.38 -12.80
CA LYS A 4 9.21 10.58 -12.58
C LYS A 4 8.44 11.05 -11.36
N PHE A 5 9.15 11.47 -10.31
CA PHE A 5 8.52 12.04 -9.12
C PHE A 5 7.86 13.38 -9.43
N LEU A 6 8.49 14.20 -10.25
CA LEU A 6 7.91 15.49 -10.65
C LEU A 6 6.62 15.27 -11.45
N LYS A 7 6.59 14.25 -12.31
CA LYS A 7 5.39 13.89 -13.06
C LYS A 7 4.27 13.46 -12.13
N VAL A 8 4.59 12.68 -11.09
CA VAL A 8 3.60 12.28 -10.09
C VAL A 8 3.05 13.49 -9.34
N LEU A 9 3.95 14.40 -8.94
CA LEU A 9 3.55 15.63 -8.24
C LEU A 9 2.63 16.50 -9.11
N ASP A 10 2.98 16.67 -10.40
CA ASP A 10 2.16 17.43 -11.35
C ASP A 10 0.77 16.82 -11.49
N ASN A 11 0.71 15.49 -11.56
CA ASN A 11 -0.57 14.78 -11.64
C ASN A 11 -1.39 14.97 -10.38
N PHE A 12 -0.72 14.98 -9.22
CA PHE A 12 -1.37 15.21 -7.93
C PHE A 12 -1.97 16.60 -7.87
N GLU A 13 -1.22 17.61 -8.28
CA GLU A 13 -1.72 18.99 -8.33
C GLU A 13 -2.92 19.14 -9.25
N ARG A 14 -2.87 18.47 -10.40
CA ARG A 14 -3.97 18.48 -11.36
C ARG A 14 -5.22 17.84 -10.77
N ALA A 15 -5.03 16.76 -10.01
CA ALA A 15 -6.14 16.08 -9.35
C ALA A 15 -6.73 16.92 -8.22
N GLU A 16 -5.90 17.65 -7.46
CA GLU A 16 -6.39 18.57 -6.46
C GLU A 16 -7.26 19.66 -7.09
N ALA A 17 -6.83 20.20 -8.22
CA ALA A 17 -7.61 21.20 -8.95
C ALA A 17 -8.95 20.63 -9.43
N SER A 18 -8.95 19.39 -9.91
CA SER A 18 -10.18 18.71 -10.32
C SER A 18 -11.10 18.45 -9.15
N ALA A 19 -10.56 18.03 -8.01
CA ALA A 19 -11.34 17.78 -6.80
C ALA A 19 -11.99 19.07 -6.28
N ALA A 20 -11.27 20.19 -6.34
CA ALA A 20 -11.79 21.48 -5.94
C ALA A 20 -12.97 21.95 -6.80
N LYS A 21 -13.03 21.49 -8.04
CA LYS A 21 -14.11 21.79 -8.98
C LYS A 21 -15.22 20.76 -8.98
N ALA A 22 -14.99 19.62 -8.33
CA ALA A 22 -15.98 18.54 -8.28
C ALA A 22 -17.19 18.99 -7.46
N THR A 23 -18.37 18.74 -8.01
CA THR A 23 -19.63 19.11 -7.37
C THR A 23 -20.25 17.96 -6.61
N ASP A 24 -19.65 16.76 -6.68
CA ASP A 24 -20.16 15.58 -6.02
C ASP A 24 -19.02 14.70 -5.50
N MET A 25 -19.36 13.80 -4.59
CA MET A 25 -18.42 12.89 -3.97
C MET A 25 -17.85 11.88 -4.99
N GLU A 26 -18.64 11.48 -5.96
CA GLU A 26 -18.24 10.52 -6.97
C GLU A 26 -17.10 11.05 -7.82
N GLY A 27 -17.15 12.33 -8.20
CA GLY A 27 -16.07 12.98 -8.95
C GLY A 27 -14.78 13.03 -8.14
N VAL A 28 -14.86 13.30 -6.84
CA VAL A 28 -13.71 13.34 -5.94
C VAL A 28 -13.08 11.94 -5.85
N ILE A 29 -13.88 10.91 -5.64
CA ILE A 29 -13.40 9.53 -5.56
C ILE A 29 -12.72 9.10 -6.86
N THR A 30 -13.33 9.41 -8.00
CA THR A 30 -12.76 9.08 -9.31
C THR A 30 -11.39 9.75 -9.50
N GLY A 31 -11.27 11.02 -9.09
CA GLY A 31 -10.01 11.76 -9.16
C GLY A 31 -8.93 11.10 -8.30
N MET A 32 -9.28 10.69 -7.09
CA MET A 32 -8.34 10.02 -6.19
C MET A 32 -7.90 8.67 -6.72
N GLN A 33 -8.80 7.92 -7.34
CA GLN A 33 -8.47 6.63 -7.94
C GLN A 33 -7.48 6.77 -9.09
N LYS A 34 -7.62 7.82 -9.89
CA LYS A 34 -6.67 8.12 -10.96
C LYS A 34 -5.28 8.43 -10.43
N ILE A 35 -5.19 9.20 -9.34
CA ILE A 35 -3.92 9.51 -8.68
C ILE A 35 -3.26 8.23 -8.22
N ARG A 36 -4.00 7.38 -7.52
CA ARG A 36 -3.48 6.13 -7.01
C ARG A 36 -2.92 5.26 -8.14
N ARG A 37 -3.64 5.17 -9.25
CA ARG A 37 -3.19 4.39 -10.41
C ARG A 37 -1.88 4.93 -10.98
N GLN A 38 -1.73 6.24 -11.03
CA GLN A 38 -0.51 6.85 -11.53
C GLN A 38 0.68 6.55 -10.62
N PHE A 39 0.48 6.55 -9.30
CA PHE A 39 1.52 6.13 -8.35
C PHE A 39 1.90 4.67 -8.57
N GLU A 40 0.93 3.80 -8.73
CA GLU A 40 1.18 2.39 -8.97
C GLU A 40 1.97 2.17 -10.25
N ASP A 41 1.62 2.88 -11.32
CA ASP A 41 2.32 2.81 -12.60
C ASP A 41 3.78 3.29 -12.45
N THR A 42 3.99 4.37 -11.73
CA THR A 42 5.34 4.91 -11.48
C THR A 42 6.17 3.92 -10.67
N PHE A 43 5.58 3.33 -9.64
CA PHE A 43 6.26 2.32 -8.83
C PHE A 43 6.64 1.11 -9.67
N SER A 44 5.75 0.68 -10.57
CA SER A 44 6.01 -0.43 -11.48
C SER A 44 7.19 -0.11 -12.41
N GLU A 45 7.23 1.10 -12.97
CA GLU A 45 8.35 1.53 -13.81
C GLU A 45 9.68 1.55 -13.05
N LEU A 46 9.66 1.91 -11.77
CA LEU A 46 10.85 1.92 -10.91
C LEU A 46 11.18 0.54 -10.34
N LYS A 47 10.38 -0.47 -10.65
CA LYS A 47 10.50 -1.84 -10.12
C LYS A 47 10.29 -1.91 -8.62
N VAL A 48 9.51 -0.99 -8.08
CA VAL A 48 9.05 -1.03 -6.69
C VAL A 48 7.79 -1.89 -6.64
N GLU A 49 7.81 -2.90 -5.80
CA GLU A 49 6.68 -3.82 -5.66
C GLU A 49 6.11 -3.76 -4.24
N GLU A 50 4.79 -3.90 -4.14
CA GLU A 50 4.15 -4.05 -2.84
C GLU A 50 4.49 -5.43 -2.27
N ILE A 51 4.81 -5.47 -0.98
CA ILE A 51 5.08 -6.74 -0.29
C ILE A 51 3.74 -7.44 -0.02
N PRO A 52 3.54 -8.68 -0.51
CA PRO A 52 2.33 -9.43 -0.18
C PRO A 52 2.24 -9.64 1.33
N ALA A 53 1.08 -9.37 1.90
CA ALA A 53 0.91 -9.47 3.35
C ALA A 53 -0.44 -10.06 3.75
N GLN A 54 -1.55 -9.54 3.24
CA GLN A 54 -2.87 -10.02 3.61
C GLN A 54 -3.01 -11.51 3.31
N ASP A 55 -3.42 -12.28 4.31
CA ASP A 55 -3.61 -13.74 4.24
C ASP A 55 -2.33 -14.54 3.98
N GLN A 56 -1.19 -13.89 4.10
CA GLN A 56 0.12 -14.54 3.98
C GLN A 56 0.64 -14.95 5.35
N LYS A 57 1.57 -15.90 5.35
CA LYS A 57 2.27 -16.27 6.57
C LYS A 57 3.26 -15.17 6.93
N PHE A 58 3.33 -14.84 8.22
CA PHE A 58 4.23 -13.81 8.71
C PHE A 58 5.70 -14.15 8.41
N ASP A 59 6.42 -13.19 7.83
CA ASP A 59 7.84 -13.30 7.53
C ASP A 59 8.55 -12.06 8.11
N PRO A 60 9.41 -12.24 9.13
CA PRO A 60 10.08 -11.10 9.76
C PRO A 60 10.95 -10.27 8.84
N GLN A 61 11.37 -10.82 7.69
CA GLN A 61 12.17 -10.08 6.72
C GLN A 61 11.34 -9.10 5.92
N LEU A 62 10.03 -9.35 5.80
CA LEU A 62 9.11 -8.56 4.97
C LEU A 62 8.08 -7.80 5.79
N HIS A 63 7.73 -8.32 6.95
CA HIS A 63 6.61 -7.82 7.74
C HIS A 63 7.06 -7.43 9.15
N GLU A 64 6.35 -6.45 9.72
CA GLU A 64 6.51 -6.05 11.11
C GLU A 64 5.20 -6.29 11.83
N ALA A 65 5.23 -7.16 12.83
CA ALA A 65 4.05 -7.47 13.63
C ALA A 65 3.86 -6.39 14.69
N VAL A 66 2.86 -5.54 14.51
CA VAL A 66 2.56 -4.46 15.46
C VAL A 66 1.41 -4.82 16.40
N MET A 67 0.70 -5.92 16.11
CA MET A 67 -0.42 -6.38 16.92
C MET A 67 -0.61 -7.88 16.73
N ARG A 68 -1.17 -8.54 17.73
CA ARG A 68 -1.60 -9.94 17.63
C ARG A 68 -3.11 -10.00 17.68
N GLY A 69 -3.68 -10.81 16.78
CA GLY A 69 -5.09 -11.14 16.80
C GLY A 69 -5.30 -12.55 17.29
N HIS A 70 -6.54 -12.90 17.55
CA HIS A 70 -6.91 -14.27 17.92
C HIS A 70 -8.17 -14.66 17.15
N ASN A 71 -7.99 -15.55 16.18
CA ASN A 71 -9.09 -16.13 15.41
C ASN A 71 -8.84 -17.64 15.30
N PRO A 72 -9.63 -18.47 15.99
CA PRO A 72 -9.42 -19.91 15.96
C PRO A 72 -9.67 -20.55 14.58
N GLU A 73 -10.32 -19.83 13.67
CA GLU A 73 -10.55 -20.31 12.31
C GLU A 73 -9.35 -20.13 11.39
N LEU A 74 -8.38 -19.30 11.81
CA LEU A 74 -7.16 -19.08 11.05
C LEU A 74 -6.00 -19.81 11.69
N GLU A 75 -5.05 -20.22 10.86
CA GLU A 75 -3.81 -20.83 11.35
C GLU A 75 -2.95 -19.79 12.06
N ASP A 76 -2.04 -20.28 12.92
CA ASP A 76 -1.06 -19.42 13.56
C ASP A 76 -0.16 -18.76 12.53
N GLU A 77 0.26 -17.52 12.84
CA GLU A 77 1.18 -16.74 12.05
C GLU A 77 0.61 -16.24 10.72
N ILE A 78 -0.68 -16.40 10.49
CA ILE A 78 -1.32 -15.82 9.32
C ILE A 78 -1.61 -14.34 9.59
N ILE A 79 -1.28 -13.50 8.63
CA ILE A 79 -1.56 -12.07 8.69
C ILE A 79 -3.03 -11.85 8.37
N ASP A 80 -3.78 -11.33 9.33
CA ASP A 80 -5.22 -11.12 9.16
C ASP A 80 -5.57 -9.66 8.92
N MET A 81 -4.63 -8.73 9.09
CA MET A 81 -4.85 -7.32 8.81
C MET A 81 -3.54 -6.63 8.47
N VAL A 82 -3.59 -5.74 7.47
CA VAL A 82 -2.46 -4.90 7.09
C VAL A 82 -2.80 -3.46 7.46
N PHE A 83 -2.03 -2.88 8.38
CA PHE A 83 -2.22 -1.49 8.81
C PHE A 83 -1.49 -0.52 7.90
N GLU A 84 -0.34 -0.91 7.40
CA GLU A 84 0.46 -0.08 6.50
C GLU A 84 1.16 -0.98 5.50
N LYS A 85 0.99 -0.68 4.22
CA LYS A 85 1.58 -1.48 3.16
C LYS A 85 3.10 -1.33 3.12
N GLY A 86 3.80 -2.44 2.92
CA GLY A 86 5.25 -2.43 2.74
C GLY A 86 5.62 -2.51 1.26
N TYR A 87 6.83 -2.08 0.95
CA TYR A 87 7.33 -2.05 -0.42
C TYR A 87 8.77 -2.53 -0.49
N LYS A 88 9.13 -3.12 -1.61
CA LYS A 88 10.49 -3.59 -1.87
C LYS A 88 10.93 -3.19 -3.26
N LEU A 89 12.23 -3.03 -3.43
CA LEU A 89 12.86 -2.76 -4.72
C LEU A 89 13.79 -3.94 -5.01
N GLY A 90 13.36 -4.85 -5.88
CA GLY A 90 14.04 -6.12 -6.05
C GLY A 90 14.04 -6.91 -4.74
N ASP A 91 15.21 -7.25 -4.25
CA ASP A 91 15.37 -7.97 -2.98
C ASP A 91 15.48 -7.05 -1.77
N LYS A 92 15.54 -5.75 -1.99
CA LYS A 92 15.72 -4.77 -0.91
C LYS A 92 14.38 -4.28 -0.40
N VAL A 93 14.11 -4.48 0.88
CA VAL A 93 12.92 -3.95 1.54
C VAL A 93 13.09 -2.47 1.78
N ILE A 94 12.18 -1.66 1.21
CA ILE A 94 12.17 -0.21 1.43
C ILE A 94 11.43 0.09 2.73
N ARG A 95 10.31 -0.57 2.94
CA ARG A 95 9.48 -0.41 4.13
C ARG A 95 8.74 -1.73 4.39
N HIS A 96 8.82 -2.23 5.61
CA HIS A 96 8.10 -3.44 6.01
C HIS A 96 6.61 -3.16 6.07
N SER A 97 5.81 -4.18 5.78
CA SER A 97 4.35 -4.10 6.00
C SER A 97 4.08 -4.17 7.50
N LYS A 98 3.28 -3.26 8.02
CA LYS A 98 2.84 -3.31 9.42
C LYS A 98 1.54 -4.09 9.49
N VAL A 99 1.55 -5.17 10.26
CA VAL A 99 0.50 -6.18 10.17
C VAL A 99 0.06 -6.64 11.56
N ARG A 100 -1.13 -7.24 11.59
CA ARG A 100 -1.61 -8.01 12.71
C ARG A 100 -1.46 -9.49 12.37
N VAL A 101 -0.84 -10.24 13.28
CA VAL A 101 -0.56 -11.66 13.08
C VAL A 101 -1.47 -12.47 13.99
N ASN A 102 -2.07 -13.51 13.43
CA ASN A 102 -2.94 -14.38 14.19
C ASN A 102 -2.14 -15.29 15.11
N SER A 103 -2.57 -15.40 16.35
CA SER A 103 -1.98 -16.30 17.33
C SER A 103 -3.10 -17.00 18.08
N ASN A 104 -3.11 -18.33 18.08
CA ASN A 104 -4.12 -19.15 18.74
C ASN A 104 -3.66 -19.67 20.12
N GLU A 105 -2.57 -19.12 20.62
CA GLU A 105 -2.08 -19.45 21.96
C GLU A 105 -2.89 -18.81 23.07
#